data_1a5f696d846aa7780f7ee09d5567e69d
#
_entry.id   1a5f696d846aa7780f7ee09d5567e69d
#
_cell.length_a   1.000
_cell.length_b   1.000
_cell.length_c   1.000
_cell.angle_alpha   90.00
_cell.angle_beta   90.00
_cell.angle_gamma   90.00
#
_symmetry.space_group_name_H-M   'P 1'
#
loop_
_entity.id
_entity.type
_entity.pdbx_description
1 polymer ?
#
loop_
_entity_poly.entity_id
_entity_poly.type
_entity_poly.pdbx_seq_one_letter_code
_entity_poly.pdbx_strand_id
1 'polypeptide(L)'
;FSQIILVDPNWAEAWNKRALVLYLMNRYQSSLDDINKTLILEPRHFGALSGQALNYIELKQYEKAIKSYKAAQKIYPINDAAKKMIPQLQELINDQAV
;
A
#
# COMPACT_ATOMS: atom_id res chain seq x y z
N PHE A 1 12.30 -8.73 -10.93
CA PHE A 1 11.96 -9.08 -9.54
C PHE A 1 11.31 -10.45 -9.42
N SER A 2 10.55 -10.89 -10.41
CA SER A 2 9.93 -12.22 -10.40
C SER A 2 10.96 -13.34 -10.27
N GLN A 3 12.11 -13.21 -10.94
CA GLN A 3 13.18 -14.20 -10.84
C GLN A 3 13.78 -14.25 -9.44
N ILE A 4 13.92 -13.09 -8.78
CA ILE A 4 14.44 -13.01 -7.41
C ILE A 4 13.46 -13.69 -6.45
N ILE A 5 12.16 -13.49 -6.64
CA ILE A 5 11.13 -14.11 -5.81
C ILE A 5 11.18 -15.63 -5.94
N LEU A 6 11.39 -16.16 -7.14
CA LEU A 6 11.51 -17.60 -7.36
C LEU A 6 12.72 -18.19 -6.64
N VAL A 7 13.84 -17.46 -6.56
CA VAL A 7 15.06 -17.89 -5.88
C VAL A 7 14.93 -17.72 -4.37
N ASP A 8 14.37 -16.60 -3.92
CA ASP A 8 14.22 -16.29 -2.50
C ASP A 8 12.82 -15.72 -2.20
N PRO A 9 11.81 -16.59 -2.04
CA PRO A 9 10.44 -16.14 -1.79
C PRO A 9 10.24 -15.51 -0.41
N ASN A 10 11.24 -15.58 0.47
CA ASN A 10 11.17 -14.97 1.81
C ASN A 10 11.77 -13.56 1.85
N TRP A 11 12.22 -13.05 0.73
CA TRP A 11 12.79 -11.70 0.67
C TRP A 11 11.68 -10.68 0.43
N ALA A 12 11.21 -10.06 1.52
CA ALA A 12 10.08 -9.11 1.49
C ALA A 12 10.29 -7.98 0.49
N GLU A 13 11.50 -7.42 0.41
CA GLU A 13 11.78 -6.30 -0.48
C GLU A 13 11.55 -6.66 -1.95
N ALA A 14 11.84 -7.89 -2.36
CA ALA A 14 11.60 -8.33 -3.74
C ALA A 14 10.10 -8.34 -4.07
N TRP A 15 9.26 -8.80 -3.14
CA TRP A 15 7.81 -8.74 -3.30
C TRP A 15 7.33 -7.30 -3.41
N ASN A 16 7.85 -6.43 -2.55
CA ASN A 16 7.47 -5.01 -2.57
C ASN A 16 7.88 -4.32 -3.88
N LYS A 17 9.07 -4.62 -4.38
CA LYS A 17 9.54 -4.04 -5.66
C LYS A 17 8.69 -4.50 -6.83
N ARG A 18 8.28 -5.77 -6.87
CA ARG A 18 7.38 -6.25 -7.91
C ARG A 18 6.01 -5.58 -7.79
N ALA A 19 5.54 -5.38 -6.56
CA ALA A 19 4.29 -4.67 -6.33
C ALA A 19 4.32 -3.26 -6.91
N LEU A 20 5.44 -2.55 -6.74
CA LEU A 20 5.60 -1.22 -7.31
C LEU A 20 5.50 -1.23 -8.84
N VAL A 21 6.17 -2.18 -9.48
CA VAL A 21 6.10 -2.33 -10.94
C VAL A 21 4.66 -2.60 -11.38
N LEU A 22 3.96 -3.50 -10.68
CA LEU A 22 2.57 -3.81 -11.00
C LEU A 22 1.66 -2.58 -10.82
N TYR A 23 1.89 -1.79 -9.78
CA TYR A 23 1.16 -0.55 -9.57
C TYR A 23 1.36 0.41 -10.75
N LEU A 24 2.60 0.60 -11.19
CA LEU A 24 2.92 1.47 -12.32
C LEU A 24 2.32 0.96 -13.63
N MET A 25 2.07 -0.34 -13.74
CA MET A 25 1.39 -0.94 -14.89
C MET A 25 -0.14 -0.92 -14.74
N ASN A 26 -0.67 -0.24 -13.75
CA ASN A 26 -2.10 -0.16 -13.44
C ASN A 26 -2.72 -1.52 -13.07
N ARG A 27 -1.91 -2.46 -12.60
CA ARG A 27 -2.37 -3.77 -12.13
C ARG A 27 -2.50 -3.73 -10.61
N TYR A 28 -3.50 -3.01 -10.14
CA TYR A 28 -3.63 -2.68 -8.72
C TYR A 28 -3.90 -3.89 -7.83
N GLN A 29 -4.77 -4.80 -8.26
CA GLN A 29 -5.07 -5.99 -7.46
C GLN A 29 -3.85 -6.91 -7.35
N SER A 30 -3.14 -7.12 -8.45
CA SER A 30 -1.91 -7.92 -8.44
C SER A 30 -0.85 -7.28 -7.56
N SER A 31 -0.75 -5.95 -7.60
CA SER A 31 0.15 -5.20 -6.73
C SER A 31 -0.21 -5.42 -5.26
N LEU A 32 -1.49 -5.36 -4.91
CA LEU A 32 -1.96 -5.62 -3.54
C LEU A 32 -1.62 -7.04 -3.08
N ASP A 33 -1.72 -8.03 -3.96
CA ASP A 33 -1.36 -9.41 -3.62
C ASP A 33 0.10 -9.52 -3.23
N ASP A 34 1.00 -8.85 -3.97
CA ASP A 34 2.43 -8.83 -3.64
C ASP A 34 2.71 -8.03 -2.36
N ILE A 35 1.98 -6.93 -2.14
CA ILE A 35 2.08 -6.15 -0.91
C ILE A 35 1.65 -6.98 0.29
N ASN A 36 0.58 -7.75 0.17
CA ASN A 36 0.13 -8.63 1.24
C ASN A 36 1.21 -9.65 1.59
N LYS A 37 1.90 -10.19 0.59
CA LYS A 37 3.02 -11.11 0.80
C LYS A 37 4.16 -10.41 1.55
N THR A 38 4.47 -9.16 1.14
CA THR A 38 5.47 -8.35 1.83
C THR A 38 5.12 -8.17 3.30
N LEU A 39 3.86 -7.86 3.59
CA LEU A 39 3.40 -7.60 4.96
C LEU A 39 3.31 -8.87 5.82
N ILE A 40 3.10 -10.04 5.19
CA ILE A 40 3.18 -11.31 5.91
C ILE A 40 4.63 -11.54 6.37
N LEU A 41 5.60 -11.24 5.51
CA LEU A 41 7.02 -11.43 5.82
C LEU A 41 7.54 -10.34 6.75
N GLU A 42 7.12 -9.10 6.55
CA GLU A 42 7.52 -7.95 7.36
C GLU A 42 6.30 -7.06 7.64
N PRO A 43 5.57 -7.31 8.76
CA PRO A 43 4.34 -6.58 9.06
C PRO A 43 4.52 -5.06 9.23
N ARG A 44 5.73 -4.61 9.52
CA ARG A 44 6.04 -3.19 9.73
C ARG A 44 6.76 -2.58 8.52
N HIS A 45 6.61 -3.15 7.35
CA HIS A 45 7.23 -2.62 6.14
C HIS A 45 6.53 -1.34 5.71
N PHE A 46 7.13 -0.19 5.99
CA PHE A 46 6.55 1.13 5.73
C PHE A 46 6.21 1.32 4.25
N GLY A 47 7.14 0.96 3.35
CA GLY A 47 6.92 1.10 1.91
C GLY A 47 5.73 0.30 1.42
N ALA A 48 5.55 -0.92 1.94
CA ALA A 48 4.41 -1.76 1.57
C ALA A 48 3.09 -1.16 2.04
N LEU A 49 3.05 -0.64 3.27
CA LEU A 49 1.84 -0.01 3.79
C LEU A 49 1.46 1.23 2.99
N SER A 50 2.44 2.05 2.61
CA SER A 50 2.20 3.21 1.77
C SER A 50 1.74 2.81 0.38
N GLY A 51 2.36 1.79 -0.22
CA GLY A 51 1.95 1.25 -1.52
C GLY A 51 0.54 0.66 -1.48
N GLN A 52 0.19 0.00 -0.38
CA GLN A 52 -1.16 -0.51 -0.17
C GLN A 52 -2.19 0.62 -0.21
N ALA A 53 -1.90 1.73 0.46
CA ALA A 53 -2.79 2.88 0.45
C ALA A 53 -2.97 3.44 -0.97
N LEU A 54 -1.89 3.57 -1.74
CA LEU A 54 -1.96 4.05 -3.12
C LEU A 54 -2.81 3.15 -4.00
N ASN A 55 -2.67 1.83 -3.87
CA ASN A 55 -3.48 0.89 -4.64
C ASN A 55 -4.96 1.00 -4.27
N TYR A 56 -5.27 1.13 -2.99
CA TYR A 56 -6.66 1.28 -2.56
C TYR A 56 -7.27 2.58 -3.08
N ILE A 57 -6.50 3.67 -3.16
CA ILE A 57 -6.98 4.93 -3.73
C ILE A 57 -7.37 4.73 -5.20
N GLU A 58 -6.52 4.07 -5.98
CA GLU A 58 -6.80 3.81 -7.39
C GLU A 58 -8.02 2.91 -7.58
N LEU A 59 -8.26 2.00 -6.66
CA LEU A 59 -9.44 1.14 -6.67
C LEU A 59 -10.65 1.81 -6.03
N LYS A 60 -10.53 3.06 -5.62
CA LYS A 60 -11.58 3.85 -4.95
C LYS A 60 -12.06 3.23 -3.65
N GLN A 61 -11.19 2.49 -2.98
CA GLN A 61 -11.45 1.89 -1.67
C GLN A 61 -10.83 2.78 -0.59
N TYR A 62 -11.39 3.97 -0.44
CA TYR A 62 -10.79 5.04 0.35
C TYR A 62 -10.69 4.72 1.85
N GLU A 63 -11.65 4.01 2.42
CA GLU A 63 -11.60 3.62 3.83
C GLU A 63 -10.42 2.71 4.11
N LYS A 64 -10.17 1.77 3.20
CA LYS A 64 -9.02 0.86 3.31
C LYS A 64 -7.71 1.62 3.14
N ALA A 65 -7.68 2.62 2.25
CA ALA A 65 -6.51 3.47 2.08
C ALA A 65 -6.18 4.23 3.35
N ILE A 66 -7.19 4.77 4.02
CA ILE A 66 -7.01 5.48 5.31
C ILE A 66 -6.42 4.53 6.35
N LYS A 67 -6.92 3.31 6.46
CA LYS A 67 -6.38 2.31 7.39
C LYS A 67 -4.91 2.02 7.12
N SER A 68 -4.55 1.91 5.84
CA SER A 68 -3.16 1.65 5.45
C SER A 68 -2.25 2.83 5.83
N TYR A 69 -2.70 4.06 5.58
CA TYR A 69 -1.95 5.25 5.99
C TYR A 69 -1.82 5.37 7.51
N LYS A 70 -2.88 5.05 8.25
CA LYS A 70 -2.82 5.07 9.72
C LYS A 70 -1.83 4.03 10.24
N ALA A 71 -1.79 2.85 9.64
CA ALA A 71 -0.81 1.83 9.99
C ALA A 71 0.62 2.31 9.71
N ALA A 72 0.82 2.99 8.58
CA ALA A 72 2.11 3.57 8.23
C ALA A 72 2.52 4.66 9.23
N GLN A 73 1.57 5.48 9.69
CA GLN A 73 1.84 6.53 10.68
C GLN A 73 2.28 5.97 12.03
N LYS A 74 1.83 4.78 12.42
CA LYS A 74 2.28 4.15 13.65
C LYS A 74 3.77 3.81 13.60
N ILE A 75 4.28 3.52 12.40
CA ILE A 75 5.69 3.19 12.20
C ILE A 75 6.52 4.46 12.04
N TYR A 76 5.99 5.44 11.29
CA TYR A 76 6.67 6.70 11.01
C TYR A 76 5.67 7.85 11.14
N PRO A 77 5.53 8.41 12.37
CA PRO A 77 4.51 9.44 12.65
C PRO A 77 4.66 10.75 11.87
N ILE A 78 5.87 11.08 11.38
CA ILE A 78 6.12 12.31 10.62
C ILE A 78 5.86 12.11 9.12
N ASN A 79 5.08 11.14 8.76
CA ASN A 79 4.76 10.83 7.37
C ASN A 79 3.84 11.90 6.78
N ASP A 80 4.41 12.79 5.97
CA ASP A 80 3.65 13.88 5.35
C ASP A 80 2.57 13.38 4.40
N ALA A 81 2.84 12.29 3.68
CA ALA A 81 1.85 11.72 2.76
C ALA A 81 0.58 11.33 3.51
N ALA A 82 0.72 10.64 4.65
CA ALA A 82 -0.43 10.25 5.45
C ALA A 82 -1.16 11.46 6.01
N LYS A 83 -0.43 12.45 6.51
CA LYS A 83 -1.03 13.67 7.06
C LYS A 83 -1.87 14.41 6.04
N LYS A 84 -1.42 14.45 4.78
CA LYS A 84 -2.15 15.12 3.69
C LYS A 84 -3.30 14.27 3.20
N MET A 85 -3.09 12.99 3.00
CA MET A 85 -4.04 12.13 2.31
C MET A 85 -5.22 11.70 3.17
N ILE A 86 -5.01 11.49 4.47
CA ILE A 86 -6.11 11.03 5.32
C ILE A 86 -7.28 12.01 5.32
N PRO A 87 -7.08 13.34 5.54
CA PRO A 87 -8.21 14.28 5.46
C PRO A 87 -8.85 14.34 4.08
N GLN A 88 -8.06 14.32 3.01
CA GLN A 88 -8.58 14.36 1.64
C GLN A 88 -9.44 13.14 1.34
N LEU A 89 -8.99 11.96 1.76
CA LEU A 89 -9.74 10.73 1.56
C LEU A 89 -11.03 10.74 2.38
N GLN A 90 -10.99 11.29 3.59
CA GLN A 90 -12.19 11.42 4.42
C GLN A 90 -13.23 12.32 3.75
N GLU A 91 -12.80 13.41 3.12
CA GLU A 91 -13.71 14.27 2.36
C GLU A 91 -14.34 13.53 1.18
N LEU A 92 -13.56 12.73 0.46
CA LEU A 92 -14.08 11.94 -0.65
C LEU A 92 -15.15 10.94 -0.17
N ILE A 93 -14.93 10.30 0.98
CA ILE A 93 -15.90 9.39 1.56
C ILE A 93 -17.18 10.14 1.92
N ASN A 94 -17.05 11.31 2.55
CA ASN A 94 -18.20 12.12 2.95
C ASN A 94 -19.01 12.58 1.74
N ASP A 95 -18.34 12.94 0.66
CA ASP A 95 -19.01 13.35 -0.57
C ASP A 95 -19.81 12.20 -1.19
N GLN A 96 -19.26 10.98 -1.13
CA GLN A 96 -19.95 9.79 -1.64
C GLN A 96 -21.16 9.40 -0.80
N ALA A 97 -21.17 9.77 0.47
CA ALA A 97 -22.25 9.41 1.41
C ALA A 97 -23.50 10.28 1.24
N VAL A 98 -23.44 11.34 0.46
CA VAL A 98 -24.56 12.29 0.26
C VAL A 98 -25.53 11.82 -0.81
#